data_a012d55def4fa52597a532fd24b374c3
#
_entry.id   a012d55def4fa52597a532fd24b374c3
#
_cell.length_a   1.000
_cell.length_b   1.000
_cell.length_c   1.000
_cell.angle_alpha   90.00
_cell.angle_beta   90.00
_cell.angle_gamma   90.00
#
_symmetry.space_group_name_H-M   'P 1'
#
loop_
_entity.id
_entity.type
_entity.pdbx_description
1 polymer ?
#
loop_
_entity_poly.entity_id
_entity_poly.type
_entity_poly.pdbx_seq_one_letter_code
_entity_poly.pdbx_strand_id
1 'polypeptide(L)'
;MQILFTKVVHFTKLIKAGGRLREFNLRKLQNPDKELFSIDTVDDRGNRIIFRMEKNGGNWHIIPPEQTLPSWVSEVENKLGEAIEEELHPV
;
A
#
# COMPACT_ATOMS: atom_id res chain seq x y z
N MET A 1 -1.09 -35.19 6.99
CA MET A 1 -1.06 -33.77 7.41
C MET A 1 -1.27 -32.87 6.20
N GLN A 2 -2.21 -31.98 6.31
CA GLN A 2 -2.48 -31.05 5.22
C GLN A 2 -1.72 -29.74 5.49
N ILE A 3 -0.92 -29.35 4.50
CA ILE A 3 -0.17 -28.09 4.59
C ILE A 3 -0.99 -27.01 3.91
N LEU A 4 -1.33 -25.98 4.66
CA LEU A 4 -2.03 -24.83 4.13
C LEU A 4 -1.01 -23.78 3.71
N PHE A 5 -0.97 -23.47 2.43
CA PHE A 5 -0.11 -22.42 1.93
C PHE A 5 -0.92 -21.11 1.86
N THR A 6 -0.47 -20.13 2.63
CA THR A 6 -1.06 -18.79 2.54
C THR A 6 -0.34 -18.05 1.43
N LYS A 7 -1.11 -17.60 0.45
CA LYS A 7 -0.54 -16.81 -0.64
C LYS A 7 -0.06 -15.46 -0.09
N VAL A 8 1.22 -15.19 -0.28
CA VAL A 8 1.79 -13.88 0.08
C VAL A 8 1.59 -12.95 -1.10
N VAL A 9 0.91 -11.83 -0.86
CA VAL A 9 0.75 -10.79 -1.86
C VAL A 9 1.73 -9.68 -1.53
N HIS A 10 2.72 -9.52 -2.39
CA HIS A 10 3.76 -8.52 -2.22
C HIS A 10 4.20 -8.07 -3.61
N PHE A 11 4.11 -6.79 -3.89
CA PHE A 11 4.48 -6.24 -5.19
C PHE A 11 4.99 -4.82 -5.06
N THR A 12 5.62 -4.36 -6.12
CA THR A 12 6.19 -3.01 -6.19
C THR A 12 5.52 -2.25 -7.31
N LYS A 13 5.25 -0.97 -7.09
CA LYS A 13 4.65 -0.09 -8.08
C LYS A 13 5.42 1.22 -8.13
N LEU A 14 5.68 1.68 -9.35
CA LEU A 14 6.28 3.00 -9.57
C LEU A 14 5.15 3.99 -9.84
N ILE A 15 5.05 5.02 -9.02
CA ILE A 15 3.98 6.02 -9.15
C ILE A 15 4.60 7.41 -9.01
N LYS A 16 4.18 8.33 -9.87
CA LYS A 16 4.63 9.71 -9.77
C LYS A 16 3.95 10.39 -8.58
N ALA A 17 4.75 10.91 -7.67
CA ALA A 17 4.27 11.58 -6.46
C ALA A 17 5.25 12.67 -6.07
N GLY A 18 4.73 13.85 -5.74
CA GLY A 18 5.57 15.00 -5.40
C GLY A 18 6.51 15.39 -6.52
N GLY A 19 6.05 15.29 -7.77
CA GLY A 19 6.81 15.72 -8.94
C GLY A 19 7.87 14.74 -9.43
N ARG A 20 7.97 13.54 -8.84
CA ARG A 20 8.98 12.55 -9.27
C ARG A 20 8.44 11.14 -9.14
N LEU A 21 9.02 10.23 -9.92
CA LEU A 21 8.66 8.82 -9.89
C LEU A 21 9.21 8.19 -8.62
N ARG A 22 8.35 7.51 -7.86
CA ARG A 22 8.71 6.88 -6.59
C ARG A 22 8.30 5.41 -6.59
N GLU A 23 9.11 4.60 -5.92
CA GLU A 23 8.85 3.18 -5.78
C GLU A 23 8.08 2.92 -4.48
N PHE A 24 6.94 2.25 -4.60
CA PHE A 24 6.13 1.85 -3.46
C PHE A 24 6.10 0.33 -3.39
N ASN A 25 6.39 -0.20 -2.21
CA ASN A 25 6.31 -1.63 -1.95
C ASN A 25 5.05 -1.89 -1.15
N LEU A 26 4.21 -2.80 -1.66
CA LEU A 26 2.91 -3.08 -1.08
C LEU A 26 2.85 -4.54 -0.65
N ARG A 27 2.42 -4.76 0.59
CA ARG A 27 2.30 -6.11 1.16
C ARG A 27 0.94 -6.26 1.83
N LYS A 28 0.22 -7.32 1.46
CA LYS A 28 -1.04 -7.64 2.12
C LYS A 28 -0.78 -8.15 3.53
N LEU A 29 -1.49 -7.59 4.49
CA LEU A 29 -1.42 -8.03 5.87
C LEU A 29 -2.50 -9.07 6.15
N GLN A 30 -2.18 -10.03 7.01
CA GLN A 30 -3.15 -11.04 7.42
C GLN A 30 -4.02 -10.45 8.53
N ASN A 31 -5.32 -10.31 8.25
CA ASN A 31 -6.29 -9.82 9.21
C ASN A 31 -7.64 -10.47 8.90
N PRO A 32 -8.26 -11.18 9.85
CA PRO A 32 -9.51 -11.89 9.57
C PRO A 32 -10.72 -10.95 9.38
N ASP A 33 -10.65 -9.73 9.88
CA ASP A 33 -11.79 -8.81 9.88
C ASP A 33 -11.68 -7.69 8.85
N LYS A 34 -10.48 -7.39 8.38
CA LYS A 34 -10.24 -6.24 7.50
C LYS A 34 -9.27 -6.58 6.39
N GLU A 35 -9.45 -5.90 5.26
CA GLU A 35 -8.48 -5.94 4.18
C GLU A 35 -7.48 -4.82 4.41
N LEU A 36 -6.23 -5.20 4.69
CA LEU A 36 -5.16 -4.25 5.02
C LEU A 36 -3.94 -4.51 4.15
N PHE A 37 -3.27 -3.41 3.78
CA PHE A 37 -1.96 -3.45 3.14
C PHE A 37 -0.99 -2.59 3.93
N SER A 38 0.25 -3.03 4.00
CA SER A 38 1.36 -2.22 4.48
C SER A 38 2.11 -1.71 3.26
N ILE A 39 2.35 -0.41 3.21
CA ILE A 39 3.05 0.22 2.10
C ILE A 39 4.29 0.92 2.63
N ASP A 40 5.41 0.75 1.94
CA ASP A 40 6.61 1.49 2.28
C ASP A 40 7.21 2.14 1.05
N THR A 41 7.88 3.25 1.27
CA THR A 41 8.58 4.01 0.25
C THR A 41 9.70 4.78 0.93
N VAL A 42 10.41 5.60 0.18
CA VAL A 42 11.55 6.38 0.69
C VAL A 42 11.31 7.84 0.37
N ASP A 43 11.58 8.71 1.34
CA ASP A 43 11.45 10.16 1.11
C ASP A 43 12.69 10.73 0.40
N ASP A 44 12.69 12.05 0.17
CA ASP A 44 13.78 12.70 -0.57
C ASP A 44 15.12 12.69 0.18
N ARG A 45 15.09 12.40 1.48
CA ARG A 45 16.30 12.32 2.30
C ARG A 45 16.78 10.87 2.48
N GLY A 46 16.10 9.91 1.86
CA GLY A 46 16.43 8.52 2.01
C GLY A 46 15.84 7.85 3.24
N ASN A 47 14.93 8.51 3.94
CA ASN A 47 14.26 7.93 5.10
C ASN A 47 13.11 7.05 4.66
N ARG A 48 13.01 5.87 5.27
CA ARG A 48 11.94 4.95 4.98
C ARG A 48 10.64 5.44 5.60
N ILE A 49 9.59 5.43 4.80
CA ILE A 49 8.24 5.80 5.23
C ILE A 49 7.38 4.56 5.15
N ILE A 50 6.66 4.25 6.23
CA ILE A 50 5.76 3.10 6.29
C ILE A 50 4.38 3.59 6.70
N PHE A 51 3.36 3.16 5.96
CA PHE A 51 1.97 3.45 6.32
C PHE A 51 1.09 2.27 5.91
N ARG A 52 -0.15 2.29 6.35
CA ARG A 52 -1.11 1.24 6.03
C ARG A 52 -2.27 1.78 5.26
N MET A 53 -2.91 0.91 4.48
CA MET A 53 -4.15 1.22 3.80
C MET A 53 -5.19 0.18 4.15
N GLU A 54 -6.43 0.62 4.30
CA GLU A 54 -7.57 -0.22 4.65
C GLU A 54 -8.65 -0.05 3.60
N LYS A 55 -9.29 -1.16 3.22
CA LYS A 55 -10.45 -1.10 2.33
C LYS A 55 -11.70 -0.88 3.17
N ASN A 56 -12.43 0.17 2.86
CA ASN A 56 -13.64 0.54 3.58
C ASN A 56 -14.64 1.11 2.57
N GLY A 57 -15.84 0.52 2.52
CA GLY A 57 -16.85 0.97 1.59
C GLY A 57 -16.49 0.81 0.13
N GLY A 58 -15.66 -0.19 -0.19
CA GLY A 58 -15.23 -0.44 -1.55
C GLY A 58 -14.02 0.34 -2.02
N ASN A 59 -13.51 1.24 -1.19
CA ASN A 59 -12.35 2.07 -1.52
C ASN A 59 -11.22 1.86 -0.54
N TRP A 60 -9.99 2.02 -1.03
CA TRP A 60 -8.80 1.93 -0.20
C TRP A 60 -8.44 3.30 0.36
N HIS A 61 -8.22 3.36 1.67
CA HIS A 61 -7.89 4.61 2.37
C HIS A 61 -6.62 4.46 3.17
N ILE A 62 -5.81 5.51 3.18
CA ILE A 62 -4.61 5.56 4.00
C ILE A 62 -5.03 5.72 5.46
N ILE A 63 -4.49 4.85 6.32
CA ILE A 63 -4.65 4.96 7.76
C ILE A 63 -3.50 5.82 8.25
N PRO A 64 -3.77 7.02 8.79
CA PRO A 64 -2.68 7.90 9.23
C PRO A 64 -1.86 7.24 10.33
N PRO A 65 -0.53 7.16 10.17
CA PRO A 65 0.34 6.72 11.26
C PRO A 65 0.49 7.84 12.29
N GLU A 66 1.12 7.53 13.42
CA GLU A 66 1.41 8.55 14.42
C GLU A 66 2.34 9.65 13.89
N GLN A 67 3.23 9.28 12.96
CA GLN A 67 4.14 10.23 12.35
C GLN A 67 3.49 10.94 11.18
N THR A 68 3.86 12.19 10.97
CA THR A 68 3.36 12.98 9.85
C THR A 68 3.93 12.43 8.53
N LEU A 69 3.05 12.16 7.59
CA LEU A 69 3.44 11.73 6.24
C LEU A 69 3.71 12.94 5.36
N PRO A 70 4.63 12.82 4.38
CA PRO A 70 4.78 13.86 3.36
C PRO A 70 3.47 14.07 2.61
N SER A 71 3.23 15.30 2.18
CA SER A 71 1.98 15.65 1.49
C SER A 71 1.76 14.86 0.20
N TRP A 72 2.85 14.46 -0.48
CA TRP A 72 2.73 13.70 -1.72
C TRP A 72 2.20 12.27 -1.52
N VAL A 73 2.17 11.77 -0.27
CA VAL A 73 1.59 10.45 0.00
C VAL A 73 0.08 10.47 -0.24
N SER A 74 -0.61 11.50 0.23
CA SER A 74 -2.06 11.60 0.03
C SER A 74 -2.43 11.71 -1.46
N GLU A 75 -1.54 12.27 -2.28
CA GLU A 75 -1.78 12.40 -3.71
C GLU A 75 -1.93 11.04 -4.40
N VAL A 76 -1.30 10.00 -3.87
CA VAL A 76 -1.26 8.68 -4.51
C VAL A 76 -2.24 7.69 -3.92
N GLU A 77 -3.07 8.10 -2.97
CA GLU A 77 -4.02 7.20 -2.33
C GLU A 77 -4.88 6.43 -3.34
N ASN A 78 -5.46 7.12 -4.30
CA ASN A 78 -6.31 6.48 -5.31
C ASN A 78 -5.51 5.53 -6.21
N LYS A 79 -4.32 5.95 -6.62
CA LYS A 79 -3.47 5.13 -7.49
C LYS A 79 -2.97 3.87 -6.79
N LEU A 80 -2.65 3.99 -5.50
CA LEU A 80 -2.27 2.83 -4.70
C LEU A 80 -3.45 1.87 -4.56
N GLY A 81 -4.64 2.38 -4.32
CA GLY A 81 -5.85 1.57 -4.25
C GLY A 81 -6.13 0.84 -5.55
N GLU A 82 -5.98 1.52 -6.68
CA GLU A 82 -6.14 0.91 -7.99
C GLU A 82 -5.10 -0.20 -8.21
N ALA A 83 -3.86 0.03 -7.82
CA ALA A 83 -2.79 -0.95 -7.95
C ALA A 83 -3.08 -2.20 -7.12
N ILE A 84 -3.60 -2.01 -5.90
CA ILE A 84 -3.99 -3.12 -5.04
C ILE A 84 -5.11 -3.95 -5.68
N GLU A 85 -6.15 -3.27 -6.18
CA GLU A 85 -7.26 -3.98 -6.82
C GLU A 85 -6.83 -4.73 -8.07
N GLU A 86 -5.95 -4.17 -8.88
CA GLU A 86 -5.40 -4.85 -10.04
C GLU A 86 -4.63 -6.11 -9.65
N GLU A 87 -3.88 -6.05 -8.55
CA GLU A 87 -3.11 -7.19 -8.09
C GLU A 87 -3.99 -8.29 -7.50
N LEU A 88 -5.03 -7.90 -6.76
CA LEU A 88 -5.95 -8.85 -6.15
C LEU A 88 -6.94 -9.45 -7.15
N HIS A 89 -7.31 -8.70 -8.17
CA HIS A 89 -8.31 -9.08 -9.15
C HIS A 89 -7.82 -8.86 -10.58
N PRO A 90 -6.78 -9.60 -10.99
CA PRO A 90 -6.26 -9.44 -12.36
C PRO A 90 -7.30 -9.85 -13.38
N VAL A 91 -7.40 -9.08 -14.46
CA VAL A 91 -8.34 -9.33 -15.54
C VAL A 91 -7.69 -10.23 -16.59
#